data_bd34b0366033df48e582a699cf0c66ac
#
_entry.id   bd34b0366033df48e582a699cf0c66ac
#
_cell.length_a   1.000
_cell.length_b   1.000
_cell.length_c   1.000
_cell.angle_alpha   90.00
_cell.angle_beta   90.00
_cell.angle_gamma   90.00
#
_symmetry.space_group_name_H-M   'P 1'
#
loop_
_entity.id
_entity.type
_entity.pdbx_description
1 polymer ?
#
loop_
_entity_poly.entity_id
_entity_poly.type
_entity_poly.pdbx_seq_one_letter_code
_entity_poly.pdbx_strand_id
1 'polypeptide(L)'
;MSATPIMLCVGGSRAETEWELHGLSWKGFTAALSTRMDRNCGAETHAEYMALPKAEQDKRKDVGGFVGGSLRDGLRRRGCCTGRSLITLDMDNCAPGSTEQWVAAIKAMGTAAVYSTRKHDPEHPRLRAIFPTDRVMQPDEYQPCARMLAQMLDPEMVVFDRTTFENERLMYWPSRSADSKWVCEYTPDGERIAVSELLDAYLDWHDVRQWPACPSETVTLPGGKQADPTAKSGAVGAFCREYDIPAAIEKFLPGVYVDAGPGRLTYALGSTTAGAVLYDDDHFIYSHHSTDPAGGKLLNAWDLVRIHRFGDLDTDVTPGTPTASLPSWQQMRTLAESDGPTAARLRDETVKNALSGFSPVADDLQQEPEKAADDAEDWQKQLIRTQKGALACTTQNAWVILENDPVLKGRIWQDTFADRLRCAGPFPWPGRDGERDWADEDDAGVRWYLETVYHFSGTAKAADAVALTGSRHAKDPVRSYLSGLKWDGKERLDTLFIDYLGAEDNSYTRAVTRKMLVAAVARCFRPGCKF
;
A
#
# COMPACT_ATOMS: atom_id res chain seq x y z
N MET A 1 -2.65 18.50 49.82
CA MET A 1 -3.33 17.68 48.80
C MET A 1 -2.42 16.52 48.43
N SER A 2 -2.90 15.30 48.35
CA SER A 2 -2.08 14.17 47.88
C SER A 2 -1.72 14.42 46.41
N ALA A 3 -0.42 14.35 46.08
CA ALA A 3 0.04 14.56 44.70
C ALA A 3 -0.58 13.48 43.78
N THR A 4 -0.98 13.88 42.58
CA THR A 4 -1.55 12.97 41.57
C THR A 4 -0.60 11.80 41.32
N PRO A 5 -1.06 10.54 41.40
CA PRO A 5 -0.21 9.39 41.16
C PRO A 5 0.31 9.39 39.72
N ILE A 6 1.54 8.96 39.52
CA ILE A 6 2.13 8.78 38.20
C ILE A 6 1.65 7.45 37.64
N MET A 7 0.91 7.51 36.57
CA MET A 7 0.44 6.33 35.83
C MET A 7 1.44 5.97 34.74
N LEU A 8 1.91 4.74 34.71
CA LEU A 8 2.83 4.25 33.69
C LEU A 8 2.56 2.80 33.35
N CYS A 9 2.70 2.43 32.09
CA CYS A 9 2.68 1.05 31.67
C CYS A 9 4.10 0.49 31.61
N VAL A 10 4.31 -0.69 32.18
CA VAL A 10 5.64 -1.33 32.31
C VAL A 10 5.63 -2.65 31.53
N GLY A 11 6.72 -2.89 30.79
CA GLY A 11 6.99 -4.16 30.12
C GLY A 11 8.39 -4.68 30.42
N GLY A 12 8.57 -5.99 30.42
CA GLY A 12 9.84 -6.66 30.68
C GLY A 12 10.78 -6.67 29.47
N SER A 13 10.26 -6.40 28.25
CA SER A 13 11.01 -6.31 27.02
C SER A 13 10.29 -5.38 26.02
N ARG A 14 11.06 -4.80 25.08
CA ARG A 14 10.49 -4.05 23.96
C ARG A 14 9.57 -4.89 23.05
N ALA A 15 9.74 -6.19 23.08
CA ALA A 15 8.98 -7.14 22.26
C ALA A 15 7.67 -7.58 22.90
N GLU A 16 7.43 -7.22 24.18
CA GLU A 16 6.15 -7.53 24.83
C GLU A 16 4.98 -6.82 24.15
N THR A 17 3.89 -7.52 24.02
CA THR A 17 2.65 -7.01 23.44
C THR A 17 1.70 -6.45 24.48
N GLU A 18 1.73 -7.01 25.70
CA GLU A 18 0.90 -6.60 26.84
C GLU A 18 1.75 -5.93 27.92
N TRP A 19 1.39 -4.70 28.28
CA TRP A 19 2.10 -3.85 29.23
C TRP A 19 1.21 -3.60 30.44
N GLU A 20 1.76 -3.83 31.63
CA GLU A 20 1.02 -3.72 32.87
C GLU A 20 0.96 -2.27 33.39
N LEU A 21 -0.25 -1.79 33.71
CA LEU A 21 -0.47 -0.45 34.24
C LEU A 21 -0.15 -0.38 35.74
N HIS A 22 0.71 0.55 36.12
CA HIS A 22 1.10 0.83 37.50
C HIS A 22 0.84 2.29 37.89
N GLY A 23 0.38 2.50 39.12
CA GLY A 23 0.29 3.83 39.76
C GLY A 23 1.37 3.98 40.81
N LEU A 24 2.27 4.95 40.66
CA LEU A 24 3.37 5.18 41.59
C LEU A 24 3.35 6.63 42.13
N SER A 25 3.87 6.81 43.35
CA SER A 25 4.28 8.15 43.78
C SER A 25 5.59 8.53 43.11
N TRP A 26 5.92 9.84 43.06
CA TRP A 26 7.21 10.30 42.54
C TRP A 26 8.39 9.63 43.26
N LYS A 27 8.33 9.54 44.59
CA LYS A 27 9.34 8.83 45.40
C LYS A 27 9.46 7.34 44.98
N GLY A 28 8.34 6.67 44.72
CA GLY A 28 8.32 5.27 44.25
C GLY A 28 8.95 5.11 42.88
N PHE A 29 8.63 6.03 41.95
CA PHE A 29 9.21 6.05 40.61
C PHE A 29 10.72 6.29 40.60
N THR A 30 11.21 7.32 41.34
CA THR A 30 12.65 7.63 41.42
C THR A 30 13.43 6.53 42.13
N ALA A 31 12.87 5.92 43.17
CA ALA A 31 13.48 4.74 43.80
C ALA A 31 13.59 3.55 42.83
N ALA A 32 12.60 3.37 41.97
CA ALA A 32 12.65 2.34 40.92
C ALA A 32 13.73 2.61 39.87
N LEU A 33 13.97 3.88 39.49
CA LEU A 33 15.08 4.26 38.60
C LEU A 33 16.44 3.92 39.22
N SER A 34 16.69 4.35 40.47
CA SER A 34 17.96 4.10 41.17
C SER A 34 18.21 2.60 41.36
N THR A 35 17.20 1.85 41.83
CA THR A 35 17.33 0.40 42.03
C THR A 35 17.63 -0.34 40.71
N ARG A 36 17.03 0.08 39.60
CA ARG A 36 17.29 -0.52 38.30
C ARG A 36 18.63 -0.14 37.70
N MET A 37 19.13 1.08 37.96
CA MET A 37 20.48 1.47 37.56
C MET A 37 21.53 0.56 38.22
N ASP A 38 21.35 0.21 39.48
CA ASP A 38 22.26 -0.69 40.22
C ASP A 38 22.09 -2.16 39.75
N ARG A 39 20.84 -2.60 39.61
CA ARG A 39 20.54 -3.98 39.27
C ARG A 39 20.92 -4.34 37.82
N ASN A 40 20.79 -3.40 36.91
CA ASN A 40 21.06 -3.59 35.48
C ASN A 40 22.50 -3.19 35.12
N CYS A 41 23.45 -3.48 35.97
CA CYS A 41 24.87 -3.37 35.69
C CYS A 41 25.37 -4.60 34.97
N GLY A 42 25.85 -4.43 33.73
CA GLY A 42 26.49 -5.53 32.96
C GLY A 42 27.89 -5.83 33.50
N ALA A 43 28.37 -7.03 33.26
CA ALA A 43 29.72 -7.44 33.65
C ALA A 43 30.79 -6.91 32.68
N GLU A 44 30.42 -6.56 31.44
CA GLU A 44 31.31 -6.04 30.41
C GLU A 44 31.67 -4.55 30.66
N THR A 45 32.79 -4.15 30.17
CA THR A 45 33.21 -2.74 30.11
C THR A 45 32.39 -1.97 29.07
N HIS A 46 32.37 -0.62 29.18
CA HIS A 46 31.72 0.22 28.16
C HIS A 46 32.34 0.03 26.77
N ALA A 47 33.67 -0.07 26.69
CA ALA A 47 34.38 -0.31 25.44
C ALA A 47 34.01 -1.66 24.80
N GLU A 48 33.94 -2.73 25.58
CA GLU A 48 33.50 -4.04 25.13
C GLU A 48 32.06 -4.00 24.63
N TYR A 49 31.14 -3.35 25.36
CA TYR A 49 29.75 -3.17 24.93
C TYR A 49 29.63 -2.40 23.61
N MET A 50 30.41 -1.33 23.44
CA MET A 50 30.39 -0.51 22.22
C MET A 50 30.98 -1.24 21.00
N ALA A 51 31.90 -2.20 21.22
CA ALA A 51 32.46 -3.05 20.17
C ALA A 51 31.53 -4.16 19.69
N LEU A 52 30.44 -4.45 20.41
CA LEU A 52 29.48 -5.48 20.01
C LEU A 52 28.72 -5.08 18.74
N PRO A 53 28.28 -6.08 17.92
CA PRO A 53 27.33 -5.85 16.86
C PRO A 53 26.06 -5.19 17.40
N LYS A 54 25.42 -4.31 16.59
CA LYS A 54 24.23 -3.54 17.02
C LYS A 54 23.12 -4.44 17.58
N ALA A 55 22.89 -5.60 16.99
CA ALA A 55 21.86 -6.53 17.48
C ALA A 55 22.12 -7.03 18.91
N GLU A 56 23.39 -7.29 19.27
CA GLU A 56 23.78 -7.67 20.63
C GLU A 56 23.70 -6.49 21.59
N GLN A 57 24.10 -5.28 21.16
CA GLN A 57 23.90 -4.07 21.95
C GLN A 57 22.42 -3.86 22.26
N ASP A 58 21.54 -4.01 21.24
CA ASP A 58 20.09 -3.85 21.36
C ASP A 58 19.48 -4.87 22.33
N LYS A 59 19.95 -6.12 22.29
CA LYS A 59 19.54 -7.16 23.22
C LYS A 59 19.94 -6.87 24.66
N ARG A 60 21.18 -6.38 24.87
CA ARG A 60 21.69 -6.08 26.22
C ARG A 60 21.09 -4.84 26.86
N LYS A 61 20.69 -3.85 26.06
CA LYS A 61 19.98 -2.67 26.58
C LYS A 61 18.50 -2.92 26.87
N ASP A 62 17.93 -4.03 26.34
CA ASP A 62 16.53 -4.38 26.54
C ASP A 62 16.33 -5.06 27.91
N VAL A 63 16.37 -4.23 28.93
CA VAL A 63 16.15 -4.60 30.34
C VAL A 63 14.71 -4.31 30.78
N GLY A 64 13.78 -4.28 29.80
CA GLY A 64 12.44 -3.77 29.98
C GLY A 64 12.41 -2.23 30.01
N GLY A 65 11.20 -1.71 30.17
CA GLY A 65 11.00 -0.27 30.14
C GLY A 65 9.61 0.14 30.55
N PHE A 66 9.32 1.42 30.33
CA PHE A 66 8.01 1.99 30.64
C PHE A 66 7.54 2.95 29.55
N VAL A 67 6.25 3.11 29.44
CA VAL A 67 5.59 4.23 28.78
C VAL A 67 5.03 5.13 29.89
N GLY A 68 5.34 6.41 29.88
CA GLY A 68 4.95 7.36 30.94
C GLY A 68 3.48 7.72 30.94
N GLY A 69 2.60 6.75 30.75
CA GLY A 69 1.15 6.92 30.67
C GLY A 69 0.41 5.57 30.62
N SER A 70 -0.89 5.61 30.35
CA SER A 70 -1.78 4.46 30.22
C SER A 70 -1.98 4.06 28.76
N LEU A 71 -2.10 2.74 28.54
CA LEU A 71 -2.34 2.13 27.24
C LEU A 71 -3.66 1.37 27.24
N ARG A 72 -4.43 1.48 26.17
CA ARG A 72 -5.66 0.70 25.99
C ARG A 72 -5.31 -0.78 25.90
N ASP A 73 -5.96 -1.58 26.76
CA ASP A 73 -5.75 -3.03 26.87
C ASP A 73 -4.28 -3.45 27.08
N GLY A 74 -3.45 -2.54 27.64
CA GLY A 74 -2.02 -2.76 27.81
C GLY A 74 -1.21 -2.82 26.50
N LEU A 75 -1.80 -2.52 25.36
CA LEU A 75 -1.17 -2.65 24.05
C LEU A 75 -0.26 -1.45 23.74
N ARG A 76 1.05 -1.66 23.65
CA ARG A 76 2.00 -0.65 23.21
C ARG A 76 2.03 -0.53 21.69
N ARG A 77 0.97 0.04 21.16
CA ARG A 77 0.76 0.29 19.74
C ARG A 77 0.31 1.73 19.54
N ARG A 78 0.63 2.32 18.39
CA ARG A 78 0.22 3.68 18.05
C ARG A 78 -1.30 3.80 18.09
N GLY A 79 -1.77 4.93 18.68
CA GLY A 79 -3.19 5.17 18.92
C GLY A 79 -3.79 4.42 20.12
N CYS A 80 -2.98 3.64 20.84
CA CYS A 80 -3.44 2.96 22.06
C CYS A 80 -3.13 3.74 23.34
N CYS A 81 -2.36 4.83 23.29
CA CYS A 81 -2.15 5.69 24.47
C CYS A 81 -3.46 6.38 24.83
N THR A 82 -3.90 6.24 26.07
CA THR A 82 -5.13 6.85 26.60
C THR A 82 -4.88 8.07 27.48
N GLY A 83 -3.61 8.32 27.84
CA GLY A 83 -3.19 9.50 28.57
C GLY A 83 -1.75 9.39 29.04
N ARG A 84 -1.11 10.54 29.29
CA ARG A 84 0.29 10.62 29.75
C ARG A 84 0.38 11.40 31.06
N SER A 85 1.09 10.85 32.05
CA SER A 85 1.38 11.51 33.32
C SER A 85 2.86 11.93 33.45
N LEU A 86 3.69 11.54 32.48
CA LEU A 86 5.09 11.94 32.39
C LEU A 86 5.38 12.49 30.99
N ILE A 87 6.10 13.59 30.92
CA ILE A 87 6.86 13.98 29.73
C ILE A 87 8.21 13.29 29.81
N THR A 88 8.60 12.61 28.73
CA THR A 88 9.85 11.84 28.66
C THR A 88 10.62 12.26 27.42
N LEU A 89 11.86 12.74 27.61
CA LEU A 89 12.72 13.25 26.55
C LEU A 89 14.01 12.41 26.47
N ASP A 90 14.29 11.88 25.27
CA ASP A 90 15.51 11.13 24.96
C ASP A 90 16.53 12.08 24.30
N MET A 91 17.66 12.34 24.97
CA MET A 91 18.67 13.30 24.57
C MET A 91 19.91 12.56 24.08
N ASP A 92 19.93 12.26 22.78
CA ASP A 92 20.96 11.41 22.17
C ASP A 92 22.13 12.19 21.53
N ASN A 93 22.00 13.52 21.37
CA ASN A 93 22.95 14.37 20.64
C ASN A 93 23.52 15.51 21.51
N CYS A 94 23.75 15.26 22.79
CA CYS A 94 24.35 16.24 23.65
C CYS A 94 25.83 16.47 23.29
N ALA A 95 26.30 17.71 23.45
CA ALA A 95 27.70 18.06 23.21
C ALA A 95 28.66 17.34 24.19
N PRO A 96 29.90 17.02 23.79
CA PRO A 96 30.91 16.44 24.69
C PRO A 96 31.08 17.28 25.96
N GLY A 97 31.17 16.61 27.11
CA GLY A 97 31.37 17.24 28.40
C GLY A 97 30.18 17.99 29.00
N SER A 98 29.01 18.02 28.33
CA SER A 98 27.83 18.81 28.76
C SER A 98 26.92 18.10 29.77
N THR A 99 27.29 16.92 30.26
CA THR A 99 26.43 16.10 31.13
C THR A 99 25.94 16.87 32.37
N GLU A 100 26.84 17.50 33.11
CA GLU A 100 26.49 18.24 34.34
C GLU A 100 25.61 19.46 34.04
N GLN A 101 25.88 20.15 32.95
CA GLN A 101 25.05 21.27 32.49
C GLN A 101 23.61 20.85 32.22
N TRP A 102 23.40 19.73 31.51
CA TRP A 102 22.07 19.22 31.25
C TRP A 102 21.37 18.71 32.51
N VAL A 103 22.08 18.03 33.39
CA VAL A 103 21.54 17.64 34.70
C VAL A 103 21.03 18.83 35.48
N ALA A 104 21.83 19.91 35.55
CA ALA A 104 21.44 21.14 36.24
C ALA A 104 20.24 21.83 35.57
N ALA A 105 20.22 21.94 34.23
CA ALA A 105 19.14 22.54 33.49
C ALA A 105 17.81 21.76 33.67
N ILE A 106 17.84 20.43 33.59
CA ILE A 106 16.67 19.58 33.79
C ILE A 106 16.13 19.75 35.23
N LYS A 107 16.99 19.73 36.24
CA LYS A 107 16.58 19.89 37.64
C LYS A 107 16.05 21.29 37.97
N ALA A 108 16.46 22.30 37.23
CA ALA A 108 15.98 23.68 37.38
C ALA A 108 14.53 23.86 36.87
N MET A 109 14.01 22.95 36.07
CA MET A 109 12.63 22.99 35.58
C MET A 109 11.58 22.58 36.62
N GLY A 110 11.98 22.18 37.83
CA GLY A 110 11.09 21.75 38.90
C GLY A 110 11.22 20.27 39.27
N THR A 111 10.12 19.56 39.45
CA THR A 111 10.15 18.12 39.72
C THR A 111 10.61 17.36 38.48
N ALA A 112 11.79 16.76 38.53
CA ALA A 112 12.41 16.08 37.41
C ALA A 112 13.30 14.92 37.85
N ALA A 113 13.48 13.95 36.95
CA ALA A 113 14.53 12.94 37.04
C ALA A 113 15.33 12.90 35.76
N VAL A 114 16.62 12.65 35.86
CA VAL A 114 17.52 12.48 34.74
C VAL A 114 18.38 11.24 34.94
N TYR A 115 18.50 10.41 33.92
CA TYR A 115 19.39 9.27 33.97
C TYR A 115 20.07 9.02 32.62
N SER A 116 21.29 8.46 32.69
CA SER A 116 22.06 8.12 31.51
C SER A 116 21.60 6.83 30.86
N THR A 117 21.68 6.78 29.53
CA THR A 117 21.44 5.55 28.77
C THR A 117 22.66 4.62 28.81
N ARG A 118 22.53 3.36 28.44
CA ARG A 118 23.64 2.38 28.42
C ARG A 118 24.80 2.79 27.52
N LYS A 119 24.58 3.65 26.53
CA LYS A 119 25.58 4.16 25.58
C LYS A 119 26.20 5.48 26.04
N HIS A 120 25.81 5.97 27.21
CA HIS A 120 26.32 7.22 27.71
C HIS A 120 27.82 7.14 28.00
N ASP A 121 28.51 8.18 27.56
CA ASP A 121 29.92 8.49 27.86
C ASP A 121 30.05 10.00 27.99
N PRO A 122 30.93 10.53 28.85
CA PRO A 122 31.12 11.99 28.97
C PRO A 122 31.47 12.70 27.66
N GLU A 123 32.16 12.03 26.73
CA GLU A 123 32.46 12.56 25.40
C GLU A 123 31.30 12.44 24.43
N HIS A 124 30.32 11.57 24.73
CA HIS A 124 29.10 11.36 23.96
C HIS A 124 27.92 11.24 24.94
N PRO A 125 27.52 12.32 25.61
CA PRO A 125 26.48 12.26 26.62
C PRO A 125 25.12 11.83 25.99
N ARG A 126 24.47 10.87 26.65
CA ARG A 126 23.15 10.39 26.29
C ARG A 126 22.31 10.27 27.54
N LEU A 127 21.30 11.11 27.62
CA LEU A 127 20.49 11.29 28.82
C LEU A 127 19.02 11.10 28.53
N ARG A 128 18.26 10.76 29.56
CA ARG A 128 16.80 10.79 29.56
C ARG A 128 16.31 11.69 30.65
N ALA A 129 15.52 12.68 30.25
CA ALA A 129 14.87 13.61 31.16
C ALA A 129 13.39 13.22 31.31
N ILE A 130 12.95 13.16 32.58
CA ILE A 130 11.58 12.72 32.95
C ILE A 130 10.96 13.78 33.83
N PHE A 131 9.77 14.25 33.45
CA PHE A 131 9.04 15.29 34.17
C PHE A 131 7.62 14.81 34.47
N PRO A 132 7.22 14.75 35.76
CA PRO A 132 5.83 14.50 36.10
C PRO A 132 4.99 15.76 35.82
N THR A 133 3.79 15.56 35.32
CA THR A 133 2.84 16.63 35.04
C THR A 133 1.87 16.82 36.21
N ASP A 134 1.28 17.99 36.32
CA ASP A 134 0.27 18.36 37.34
C ASP A 134 -1.02 17.55 37.19
N ARG A 135 -1.40 17.20 35.93
CA ARG A 135 -2.50 16.34 35.58
C ARG A 135 -2.13 15.35 34.47
N VAL A 136 -2.97 14.36 34.24
CA VAL A 136 -2.84 13.47 33.07
C VAL A 136 -3.15 14.28 31.80
N MET A 137 -2.21 14.25 30.86
CA MET A 137 -2.39 14.82 29.51
C MET A 137 -3.24 13.88 28.68
N GLN A 138 -4.15 14.45 27.87
CA GLN A 138 -4.84 13.71 26.83
C GLN A 138 -3.84 13.30 25.73
N PRO A 139 -4.15 12.27 24.93
CA PRO A 139 -3.22 11.80 23.89
C PRO A 139 -2.74 12.90 22.95
N ASP A 140 -3.61 13.83 22.56
CA ASP A 140 -3.27 14.92 21.63
C ASP A 140 -2.51 16.06 22.29
N GLU A 141 -2.54 16.20 23.63
CA GLU A 141 -1.79 17.21 24.37
C GLU A 141 -0.31 16.83 24.55
N TYR A 142 0.04 15.53 24.49
CA TYR A 142 1.39 15.09 24.81
C TYR A 142 2.45 15.64 23.86
N GLN A 143 2.25 15.55 22.56
CA GLN A 143 3.24 16.03 21.59
C GLN A 143 3.51 17.54 21.72
N PRO A 144 2.49 18.43 21.70
CA PRO A 144 2.75 19.85 21.86
C PRO A 144 3.39 20.18 23.21
N CYS A 145 2.97 19.57 24.33
CA CYS A 145 3.60 19.76 25.63
C CYS A 145 5.06 19.31 25.65
N ALA A 146 5.36 18.12 25.14
CA ALA A 146 6.71 17.59 25.12
C ALA A 146 7.64 18.41 24.21
N ARG A 147 7.15 18.90 23.07
CA ARG A 147 7.90 19.76 22.17
C ARG A 147 8.16 21.15 22.75
N MET A 148 7.17 21.76 23.39
CA MET A 148 7.35 23.05 24.06
C MET A 148 8.35 22.95 25.20
N LEU A 149 8.25 21.93 26.06
CA LEU A 149 9.21 21.70 27.13
C LEU A 149 10.63 21.45 26.60
N ALA A 150 10.74 20.67 25.49
CA ALA A 150 12.03 20.44 24.84
C ALA A 150 12.63 21.73 24.29
N GLN A 151 11.84 22.61 23.66
CA GLN A 151 12.29 23.92 23.17
C GLN A 151 12.71 24.87 24.31
N MET A 152 12.03 24.79 25.45
CA MET A 152 12.44 25.56 26.64
C MET A 152 13.80 25.11 27.19
N LEU A 153 14.12 23.81 27.07
CA LEU A 153 15.42 23.24 27.47
C LEU A 153 16.51 23.50 26.42
N ASP A 154 16.20 23.33 25.16
CA ASP A 154 17.09 23.55 24.02
C ASP A 154 16.33 24.28 22.91
N PRO A 155 16.49 25.61 22.79
CA PRO A 155 15.78 26.40 21.77
C PRO A 155 16.00 25.92 20.31
N GLU A 156 17.11 25.28 20.03
CA GLU A 156 17.44 24.75 18.70
C GLU A 156 16.95 23.31 18.48
N MET A 157 16.46 22.65 19.52
CA MET A 157 15.93 21.28 19.47
C MET A 157 16.92 20.22 18.93
N VAL A 158 18.22 20.47 19.00
CA VAL A 158 19.27 19.62 18.41
C VAL A 158 19.53 18.35 19.22
N VAL A 159 19.43 18.45 20.55
CA VAL A 159 19.85 17.37 21.46
C VAL A 159 18.87 16.19 21.48
N PHE A 160 17.64 16.38 21.03
CA PHE A 160 16.57 15.38 21.18
C PHE A 160 16.48 14.38 20.02
N ASP A 161 16.21 13.12 20.37
CA ASP A 161 15.71 12.15 19.40
C ASP A 161 14.25 12.50 19.04
N ARG A 162 13.97 12.76 17.76
CA ARG A 162 12.62 13.11 17.27
C ARG A 162 11.54 12.12 17.68
N THR A 163 11.88 10.84 17.86
CA THR A 163 10.93 9.81 18.27
C THR A 163 10.49 9.91 19.73
N THR A 164 11.15 10.79 20.52
CA THR A 164 10.77 11.02 21.92
C THR A 164 9.37 11.63 22.06
N PHE A 165 8.85 12.29 21.02
CA PHE A 165 7.53 12.93 21.00
C PHE A 165 6.38 11.96 20.71
N GLU A 166 6.67 10.68 20.41
CA GLU A 166 5.62 9.67 20.20
C GLU A 166 4.93 9.31 21.51
N ASN A 167 3.59 9.24 21.50
CA ASN A 167 2.80 8.96 22.71
C ASN A 167 3.13 7.63 23.37
N GLU A 168 3.42 6.61 22.58
CA GLU A 168 3.72 5.24 23.02
C GLU A 168 5.23 4.98 23.11
N ARG A 169 6.05 6.05 23.14
CA ARG A 169 7.50 5.92 23.20
C ARG A 169 7.94 5.15 24.43
N LEU A 170 8.66 4.06 24.17
CA LEU A 170 9.31 3.27 25.21
C LEU A 170 10.52 4.00 25.77
N MET A 171 10.56 4.17 27.09
CA MET A 171 11.76 4.50 27.84
C MET A 171 12.32 3.24 28.51
N TYR A 172 13.48 2.76 28.02
CA TYR A 172 14.16 1.66 28.69
C TYR A 172 14.52 2.03 30.11
N TRP A 173 14.36 1.11 31.03
CA TRP A 173 14.88 1.28 32.37
C TRP A 173 16.39 1.58 32.34
N PRO A 174 16.94 2.29 33.36
CA PRO A 174 18.36 2.54 33.45
C PRO A 174 19.16 1.24 33.41
N SER A 175 20.27 1.25 32.69
CA SER A 175 21.26 0.17 32.65
C SER A 175 22.65 0.72 32.31
N ARG A 176 23.71 0.05 32.75
CA ARG A 176 25.09 0.49 32.58
C ARG A 176 26.05 -0.67 32.41
N SER A 177 27.23 -0.41 31.88
CA SER A 177 28.39 -1.31 31.91
C SER A 177 29.14 -1.19 33.22
N ALA A 178 30.03 -2.13 33.54
CA ALA A 178 30.71 -2.21 34.84
C ALA A 178 31.50 -0.96 35.20
N ASP A 179 32.17 -0.34 34.21
CA ASP A 179 33.05 0.83 34.33
C ASP A 179 32.42 2.15 33.84
N SER A 180 31.15 2.14 33.43
CA SER A 180 30.49 3.33 32.88
C SER A 180 30.42 4.45 33.91
N LYS A 181 30.75 5.66 33.46
CA LYS A 181 30.37 6.89 34.18
C LYS A 181 28.88 7.12 33.93
N TRP A 182 28.07 6.96 34.94
CA TRP A 182 26.62 7.03 34.82
C TRP A 182 26.01 8.15 35.68
N VAL A 183 24.81 8.56 35.32
CA VAL A 183 24.00 9.56 36.03
C VAL A 183 22.64 8.94 36.34
N CYS A 184 22.15 9.18 37.56
CA CYS A 184 20.76 8.94 37.95
C CYS A 184 20.41 9.91 39.08
N GLU A 185 19.93 11.10 38.72
CA GLU A 185 19.61 12.15 39.64
C GLU A 185 18.14 12.56 39.54
N TYR A 186 17.60 13.10 40.61
CA TYR A 186 16.23 13.60 40.65
C TYR A 186 16.05 14.67 41.72
N THR A 187 15.01 15.48 41.52
CA THR A 187 14.55 16.44 42.53
C THR A 187 13.48 15.80 43.44
N PRO A 188 13.30 16.29 44.67
CA PRO A 188 12.13 15.92 45.50
C PRO A 188 10.81 16.22 44.75
N ASP A 189 9.72 15.54 45.15
CA ASP A 189 8.38 15.88 44.67
C ASP A 189 7.99 17.28 45.13
N GLY A 190 7.69 18.15 44.20
CA GLY A 190 7.39 19.54 44.42
C GLY A 190 6.56 20.12 43.27
N GLU A 191 7.03 21.19 42.68
CA GLU A 191 6.38 21.80 41.51
C GLU A 191 6.52 20.92 40.30
N ARG A 192 5.38 20.45 39.76
CA ARG A 192 5.30 19.62 38.58
C ARG A 192 5.04 20.49 37.37
N ILE A 193 5.33 19.98 36.19
CA ILE A 193 5.10 20.69 34.95
C ILE A 193 3.60 20.93 34.78
N ALA A 194 3.21 22.20 34.68
CA ALA A 194 1.83 22.62 34.41
C ALA A 194 1.49 22.45 32.94
N VAL A 195 0.62 21.50 32.65
CA VAL A 195 0.19 21.18 31.26
C VAL A 195 -0.43 22.40 30.56
N SER A 196 -1.24 23.17 31.31
CA SER A 196 -1.89 24.38 30.76
C SER A 196 -0.88 25.43 30.34
N GLU A 197 0.18 25.66 31.12
CA GLU A 197 1.23 26.66 30.82
C GLU A 197 1.98 26.30 29.52
N LEU A 198 2.27 25.01 29.30
CA LEU A 198 2.91 24.58 28.06
C LEU A 198 1.99 24.75 26.84
N LEU A 199 0.70 24.49 26.98
CA LEU A 199 -0.28 24.66 25.91
C LEU A 199 -0.57 26.14 25.63
N ASP A 200 -0.67 26.97 26.67
CA ASP A 200 -0.90 28.43 26.58
C ASP A 200 0.29 29.18 25.96
N ALA A 201 1.48 28.55 25.89
CA ALA A 201 2.62 29.11 25.19
C ALA A 201 2.45 29.14 23.65
N TYR A 202 1.51 28.40 23.10
CA TYR A 202 1.13 28.47 21.70
C TYR A 202 0.04 29.50 21.48
N LEU A 203 -0.05 30.08 20.27
CA LEU A 203 -1.24 30.82 19.84
C LEU A 203 -2.44 29.88 19.67
N ASP A 204 -2.20 28.72 19.07
CA ASP A 204 -3.12 27.60 18.94
C ASP A 204 -2.34 26.28 18.92
N TRP A 205 -2.32 25.57 20.04
CA TRP A 205 -1.59 24.30 20.13
C TRP A 205 -2.20 23.16 19.29
N HIS A 206 -3.46 23.32 18.83
CA HIS A 206 -4.09 22.36 17.91
C HIS A 206 -3.48 22.45 16.50
N ASP A 207 -2.94 23.62 16.12
CA ASP A 207 -2.28 23.80 14.84
C ASP A 207 -0.83 23.24 14.87
N VAL A 208 -0.64 22.08 14.30
CA VAL A 208 0.65 21.37 14.24
C VAL A 208 1.77 22.21 13.60
N ARG A 209 1.43 23.20 12.75
CA ARG A 209 2.41 24.12 12.14
C ARG A 209 3.15 24.99 13.16
N GLN A 210 2.57 25.18 14.34
CA GLN A 210 3.17 25.97 15.42
C GLN A 210 4.07 25.14 16.35
N TRP A 211 4.09 23.81 16.19
CA TRP A 211 4.87 22.96 17.08
C TRP A 211 6.37 23.08 16.79
N PRO A 212 7.21 23.24 17.83
CA PRO A 212 8.66 23.17 17.68
C PRO A 212 9.08 21.85 17.02
N ALA A 213 10.00 21.92 16.07
CA ALA A 213 10.49 20.76 15.32
C ALA A 213 12.00 20.60 15.48
N CYS A 214 12.46 19.35 15.60
CA CYS A 214 13.89 19.07 15.54
C CYS A 214 14.46 19.37 14.14
N PRO A 215 15.69 19.85 13.99
CA PRO A 215 16.32 20.06 12.68
C PRO A 215 16.30 18.82 11.80
N SER A 216 16.36 17.62 12.38
CA SER A 216 16.26 16.35 11.65
C SER A 216 14.89 16.09 11.04
N GLU A 217 13.83 16.77 11.47
CA GLU A 217 12.48 16.67 10.90
C GLU A 217 12.29 17.56 9.68
N THR A 218 13.07 18.65 9.57
CA THR A 218 12.98 19.62 8.47
C THR A 218 13.88 19.26 7.27
N VAL A 219 14.94 18.48 7.48
CA VAL A 219 15.96 18.15 6.46
C VAL A 219 15.75 16.76 5.84
N THR A 220 15.05 15.86 6.52
CA THR A 220 14.83 14.48 6.04
C THR A 220 13.35 14.18 6.03
N LEU A 221 12.86 13.59 4.92
CA LEU A 221 11.53 13.01 4.87
C LEU A 221 11.33 12.14 6.13
N PRO A 222 10.29 12.38 6.93
CA PRO A 222 10.00 11.57 8.10
C PRO A 222 9.87 10.10 7.70
N GLY A 223 10.68 9.21 8.26
CA GLY A 223 10.59 7.78 7.95
C GLY A 223 11.71 7.21 7.08
N GLY A 224 12.70 8.04 6.67
CA GLY A 224 13.81 7.59 5.82
C GLY A 224 13.47 7.58 4.33
N LYS A 225 14.46 7.27 3.48
CA LYS A 225 14.25 7.14 2.02
C LYS A 225 13.32 5.94 1.76
N GLN A 226 12.05 6.18 1.52
CA GLN A 226 11.21 5.20 0.84
C GLN A 226 11.49 5.27 -0.66
N ALA A 227 11.57 4.10 -1.28
CA ALA A 227 11.60 4.03 -2.74
C ALA A 227 10.30 4.63 -3.30
N ASP A 228 10.42 5.33 -4.42
CA ASP A 228 9.29 5.87 -5.16
C ASP A 228 8.19 4.80 -5.33
N PRO A 229 6.98 5.03 -4.79
CA PRO A 229 5.91 4.05 -4.84
C PRO A 229 5.44 3.81 -6.28
N THR A 230 5.60 4.79 -7.17
CA THR A 230 5.22 4.67 -8.58
C THR A 230 6.19 3.81 -9.39
N ALA A 231 7.44 3.68 -8.93
CA ALA A 231 8.44 2.80 -9.54
C ALA A 231 8.27 1.33 -9.16
N LYS A 232 7.41 1.01 -8.19
CA LYS A 232 7.15 -0.39 -7.78
C LYS A 232 6.38 -1.13 -8.86
N SER A 233 6.70 -2.42 -9.03
CA SER A 233 5.95 -3.32 -9.91
C SER A 233 4.70 -3.88 -9.22
N GLY A 234 3.77 -4.42 -10.02
CA GLY A 234 2.57 -5.10 -9.54
C GLY A 234 1.51 -4.16 -8.95
N ALA A 235 0.58 -4.72 -8.16
CA ALA A 235 -0.61 -4.01 -7.69
C ALA A 235 -0.29 -2.73 -6.88
N VAL A 236 0.77 -2.71 -6.08
CA VAL A 236 1.19 -1.53 -5.32
C VAL A 236 1.56 -0.37 -6.23
N GLY A 237 2.42 -0.65 -7.22
CA GLY A 237 2.86 0.37 -8.17
C GLY A 237 1.72 0.85 -9.06
N ALA A 238 0.92 -0.07 -9.59
CA ALA A 238 -0.24 0.27 -10.41
C ALA A 238 -1.23 1.18 -9.65
N PHE A 239 -1.53 0.85 -8.38
CA PHE A 239 -2.38 1.67 -7.53
C PHE A 239 -1.79 3.06 -7.27
N CYS A 240 -0.49 3.16 -6.92
CA CYS A 240 0.16 4.45 -6.65
C CYS A 240 0.43 5.30 -7.90
N ARG A 241 0.43 4.71 -9.10
CA ARG A 241 0.45 5.45 -10.37
C ARG A 241 -0.94 5.95 -10.77
N GLU A 242 -1.99 5.28 -10.30
CA GLU A 242 -3.37 5.68 -10.56
C GLU A 242 -3.86 6.72 -9.56
N TYR A 243 -3.46 6.60 -8.29
CA TYR A 243 -3.90 7.47 -7.21
C TYR A 243 -2.71 8.05 -6.45
N ASP A 244 -2.59 9.38 -6.45
CA ASP A 244 -1.87 10.13 -5.44
C ASP A 244 -2.62 10.10 -4.09
N ILE A 245 -2.09 10.74 -3.07
CA ILE A 245 -2.73 10.75 -1.74
C ILE A 245 -4.11 11.42 -1.77
N PRO A 246 -4.30 12.62 -2.36
CA PRO A 246 -5.62 13.26 -2.45
C PRO A 246 -6.66 12.41 -3.17
N ALA A 247 -6.34 11.87 -4.34
CA ALA A 247 -7.26 11.03 -5.10
C ALA A 247 -7.62 9.73 -4.36
N ALA A 248 -6.64 9.12 -3.67
CA ALA A 248 -6.89 7.94 -2.85
C ALA A 248 -7.80 8.24 -1.65
N ILE A 249 -7.65 9.42 -1.02
CA ILE A 249 -8.52 9.86 0.07
C ILE A 249 -9.93 10.10 -0.45
N GLU A 250 -10.09 10.84 -1.54
CA GLU A 250 -11.39 11.15 -2.12
C GLU A 250 -12.18 9.88 -2.43
N LYS A 251 -11.55 8.92 -3.09
CA LYS A 251 -12.22 7.69 -3.55
C LYS A 251 -12.43 6.66 -2.45
N PHE A 252 -11.41 6.39 -1.63
CA PHE A 252 -11.40 5.24 -0.72
C PHE A 252 -11.57 5.59 0.76
N LEU A 253 -11.32 6.85 1.14
CA LEU A 253 -11.35 7.34 2.52
C LEU A 253 -12.17 8.63 2.67
N PRO A 254 -13.39 8.70 2.08
CA PRO A 254 -14.18 9.92 2.13
C PRO A 254 -14.47 10.34 3.58
N GLY A 255 -14.20 11.61 3.91
CA GLY A 255 -14.43 12.16 5.24
C GLY A 255 -13.40 11.79 6.32
N VAL A 256 -12.34 11.03 6.00
CA VAL A 256 -11.27 10.71 6.94
C VAL A 256 -10.31 11.88 7.13
N TYR A 257 -10.05 12.62 6.06
CA TYR A 257 -9.21 13.81 6.08
C TYR A 257 -9.94 15.02 5.50
N VAL A 258 -9.64 16.20 6.03
CA VAL A 258 -10.16 17.49 5.58
C VAL A 258 -9.00 18.37 5.17
N ASP A 259 -9.15 19.13 4.08
CA ASP A 259 -8.13 20.07 3.61
C ASP A 259 -7.84 21.15 4.68
N ALA A 260 -6.57 21.43 4.89
CA ALA A 260 -6.07 22.40 5.86
C ALA A 260 -5.12 23.43 5.22
N GLY A 261 -5.15 23.55 3.90
CA GLY A 261 -4.33 24.45 3.10
C GLY A 261 -3.17 23.72 2.40
N PRO A 262 -2.34 24.46 1.67
CA PRO A 262 -1.36 23.88 0.75
C PRO A 262 -0.50 22.77 1.36
N GLY A 263 -0.59 21.56 0.81
CA GLY A 263 0.18 20.39 1.22
C GLY A 263 -0.14 19.87 2.63
N ARG A 264 -1.31 20.22 3.20
CA ARG A 264 -1.67 19.80 4.55
C ARG A 264 -3.13 19.37 4.65
N LEU A 265 -3.36 18.34 5.47
CA LEU A 265 -4.67 17.81 5.77
C LEU A 265 -4.85 17.69 7.29
N THR A 266 -6.10 17.67 7.72
CA THR A 266 -6.53 17.43 9.10
C THR A 266 -7.20 16.06 9.18
N TYR A 267 -6.78 15.22 10.10
CA TYR A 267 -7.51 13.98 10.41
C TYR A 267 -8.83 14.32 11.11
N ALA A 268 -9.95 13.95 10.51
CA ALA A 268 -11.28 14.44 10.93
C ALA A 268 -11.71 13.96 12.33
N LEU A 269 -11.16 12.86 12.84
CA LEU A 269 -11.44 12.32 14.18
C LEU A 269 -10.40 12.74 15.23
N GLY A 270 -9.40 13.55 14.85
CA GLY A 270 -8.40 14.11 15.75
C GLY A 270 -8.84 15.46 16.32
N SER A 271 -8.20 15.88 17.40
CA SER A 271 -8.40 17.19 18.00
C SER A 271 -7.42 18.26 17.50
N THR A 272 -6.38 17.87 16.76
CA THR A 272 -5.38 18.77 16.17
C THR A 272 -5.68 19.05 14.70
N THR A 273 -5.18 20.18 14.17
CA THR A 273 -5.40 20.61 12.80
C THR A 273 -4.10 20.65 12.00
N ALA A 274 -4.19 20.55 10.67
CA ALA A 274 -3.06 20.63 9.73
C ALA A 274 -1.90 19.67 10.02
N GLY A 275 -2.15 18.59 10.74
CA GLY A 275 -1.12 17.66 11.21
C GLY A 275 -0.71 16.58 10.22
N ALA A 276 -1.46 16.38 9.15
CA ALA A 276 -1.09 15.47 8.07
C ALA A 276 -0.45 16.28 6.93
N VAL A 277 0.79 15.96 6.58
CA VAL A 277 1.61 16.70 5.63
C VAL A 277 1.86 15.86 4.40
N LEU A 278 1.65 16.44 3.22
CA LEU A 278 1.91 15.83 1.93
C LEU A 278 3.35 16.11 1.48
N TYR A 279 3.98 15.16 0.82
CA TYR A 279 5.36 15.21 0.35
C TYR A 279 5.48 14.61 -1.06
N ASP A 280 6.50 15.06 -1.79
CA ASP A 280 6.93 14.50 -3.07
C ASP A 280 5.78 14.48 -4.09
N ASP A 281 5.27 15.67 -4.43
CA ASP A 281 4.13 15.86 -5.34
C ASP A 281 2.93 14.97 -4.97
N ASP A 282 2.59 14.95 -3.68
CA ASP A 282 1.45 14.23 -3.10
C ASP A 282 1.53 12.68 -3.18
N HIS A 283 2.73 12.14 -3.44
CA HIS A 283 2.95 10.68 -3.42
C HIS A 283 3.07 10.10 -2.02
N PHE A 284 3.37 10.93 -1.02
CA PHE A 284 3.49 10.52 0.36
C PHE A 284 2.73 11.42 1.32
N ILE A 285 2.27 10.84 2.41
CA ILE A 285 1.67 11.53 3.55
C ILE A 285 2.37 11.11 4.84
N TYR A 286 2.58 12.08 5.73
CA TYR A 286 2.99 11.83 7.11
C TYR A 286 2.03 12.55 8.06
N SER A 287 1.38 11.81 8.95
CA SER A 287 0.44 12.38 9.92
C SER A 287 1.09 12.49 11.31
N HIS A 288 1.03 13.69 11.89
CA HIS A 288 1.40 13.99 13.28
C HIS A 288 0.24 13.75 14.25
N HIS A 289 -0.98 13.55 13.75
CA HIS A 289 -2.12 13.30 14.62
C HIS A 289 -1.91 12.02 15.44
N SER A 290 -2.01 12.12 16.75
CA SER A 290 -1.73 11.01 17.67
C SER A 290 -2.81 9.93 17.64
N THR A 291 -4.05 10.29 17.29
CA THR A 291 -5.19 9.38 17.19
C THR A 291 -5.36 8.78 15.79
N ASP A 292 -4.61 9.28 14.81
CA ASP A 292 -4.64 8.77 13.44
C ASP A 292 -3.96 7.40 13.34
N PRO A 293 -4.65 6.33 12.91
CA PRO A 293 -4.05 5.01 12.69
C PRO A 293 -2.85 5.03 11.75
N ALA A 294 -2.84 5.95 10.79
CA ALA A 294 -1.77 6.17 9.82
C ALA A 294 -0.62 7.03 10.36
N GLY A 295 -0.79 7.64 11.55
CA GLY A 295 0.14 8.61 12.11
C GLY A 295 1.56 8.08 12.31
N GLY A 296 2.57 8.99 12.25
CA GLY A 296 3.99 8.75 12.53
C GLY A 296 4.72 7.84 11.56
N LYS A 297 4.14 7.61 10.40
CA LYS A 297 4.75 6.87 9.30
C LYS A 297 4.64 7.69 8.03
N LEU A 298 5.68 7.64 7.21
CA LEU A 298 5.60 8.14 5.86
C LEU A 298 4.92 7.06 5.02
N LEU A 299 3.74 7.35 4.50
CA LEU A 299 2.89 6.39 3.80
C LEU A 299 2.61 6.87 2.37
N ASN A 300 2.63 5.94 1.44
CA ASN A 300 2.08 6.14 0.10
C ASN A 300 0.56 5.87 0.09
N ALA A 301 -0.10 6.11 -1.05
CA ALA A 301 -1.53 5.93 -1.20
C ALA A 301 -2.01 4.51 -0.86
N TRP A 302 -1.27 3.48 -1.28
CA TRP A 302 -1.58 2.08 -0.96
C TRP A 302 -1.61 1.81 0.54
N ASP A 303 -0.54 2.20 1.26
CA ASP A 303 -0.44 1.94 2.69
C ASP A 303 -1.41 2.79 3.50
N LEU A 304 -1.71 4.02 3.07
CA LEU A 304 -2.71 4.87 3.70
C LEU A 304 -4.09 4.21 3.66
N VAL A 305 -4.55 3.80 2.48
CA VAL A 305 -5.86 3.13 2.31
C VAL A 305 -5.88 1.81 3.06
N ARG A 306 -4.81 1.00 2.99
CA ARG A 306 -4.69 -0.27 3.69
C ARG A 306 -4.86 -0.13 5.21
N ILE A 307 -4.17 0.83 5.81
CA ILE A 307 -4.20 1.02 7.27
C ILE A 307 -5.58 1.47 7.72
N HIS A 308 -6.19 2.44 7.04
CA HIS A 308 -7.50 2.97 7.45
C HIS A 308 -8.65 1.99 7.22
N ARG A 309 -8.62 1.22 6.13
CA ARG A 309 -9.73 0.30 5.81
C ARG A 309 -9.60 -1.09 6.40
N PHE A 310 -8.39 -1.55 6.59
CA PHE A 310 -8.12 -2.95 6.91
C PHE A 310 -7.13 -3.14 8.07
N GLY A 311 -6.64 -2.05 8.68
CA GLY A 311 -5.62 -2.14 9.75
C GLY A 311 -6.06 -2.92 10.98
N ASP A 312 -7.36 -2.94 11.27
CA ASP A 312 -7.92 -3.70 12.40
C ASP A 312 -7.76 -5.22 12.24
N LEU A 313 -7.66 -5.71 11.00
CA LEU A 313 -7.43 -7.13 10.73
C LEU A 313 -6.04 -7.62 11.18
N ASP A 314 -5.11 -6.70 11.44
CA ASP A 314 -3.74 -7.03 11.85
C ASP A 314 -3.58 -7.06 13.38
N THR A 315 -4.65 -6.93 14.15
CA THR A 315 -4.60 -6.80 15.62
C THR A 315 -3.98 -8.01 16.30
N ASP A 316 -4.30 -9.22 15.82
CA ASP A 316 -3.84 -10.49 16.39
C ASP A 316 -2.60 -11.08 15.71
N VAL A 317 -1.93 -10.27 14.86
CA VAL A 317 -0.77 -10.75 14.10
C VAL A 317 0.49 -10.66 14.95
N THR A 318 1.31 -11.71 14.93
CA THR A 318 2.59 -11.77 15.65
C THR A 318 3.51 -10.61 15.24
N PRO A 319 4.11 -9.89 16.21
CA PRO A 319 5.08 -8.82 15.92
C PRO A 319 6.23 -9.31 15.05
N GLY A 320 6.56 -8.54 14.01
CA GLY A 320 7.62 -8.88 13.06
C GLY A 320 7.14 -9.65 11.82
N THR A 321 5.84 -9.94 11.70
CA THR A 321 5.29 -10.49 10.45
C THR A 321 5.56 -9.56 9.28
N PRO A 322 6.10 -10.07 8.15
CA PRO A 322 6.32 -9.27 6.95
C PRO A 322 5.02 -8.59 6.46
N THR A 323 5.09 -7.33 6.06
CA THR A 323 3.91 -6.54 5.65
C THR A 323 3.09 -7.22 4.55
N ALA A 324 3.75 -7.88 3.59
CA ALA A 324 3.07 -8.61 2.51
C ALA A 324 2.27 -9.84 2.97
N SER A 325 2.53 -10.32 4.19
CA SER A 325 1.83 -11.46 4.80
C SER A 325 0.69 -11.05 5.72
N LEU A 326 0.49 -9.74 5.93
CA LEU A 326 -0.57 -9.22 6.80
C LEU A 326 -1.96 -9.46 6.18
N PRO A 327 -2.99 -9.76 6.99
CA PRO A 327 -4.38 -9.82 6.53
C PRO A 327 -4.83 -8.53 5.84
N SER A 328 -4.47 -7.36 6.38
CA SER A 328 -4.75 -6.05 5.76
C SER A 328 -4.16 -5.92 4.36
N TRP A 329 -2.97 -6.47 4.12
CA TRP A 329 -2.33 -6.45 2.81
C TRP A 329 -3.10 -7.25 1.77
N GLN A 330 -3.57 -8.45 2.15
CA GLN A 330 -4.36 -9.30 1.25
C GLN A 330 -5.68 -8.64 0.87
N GLN A 331 -6.35 -7.99 1.84
CA GLN A 331 -7.58 -7.26 1.57
C GLN A 331 -7.35 -6.03 0.69
N MET A 332 -6.29 -5.29 0.93
CA MET A 332 -5.91 -4.14 0.09
C MET A 332 -5.58 -4.57 -1.34
N ARG A 333 -4.89 -5.70 -1.50
CA ARG A 333 -4.63 -6.28 -2.82
C ARG A 333 -5.94 -6.63 -3.56
N THR A 334 -6.87 -7.28 -2.87
CA THR A 334 -8.19 -7.60 -3.44
C THR A 334 -8.95 -6.34 -3.85
N LEU A 335 -8.90 -5.27 -3.03
CA LEU A 335 -9.50 -3.99 -3.36
C LEU A 335 -8.88 -3.39 -4.63
N ALA A 336 -7.57 -3.34 -4.73
CA ALA A 336 -6.85 -2.79 -5.87
C ALA A 336 -7.09 -3.59 -7.17
N GLU A 337 -7.13 -4.93 -7.08
CA GLU A 337 -7.44 -5.82 -8.22
C GLU A 337 -8.91 -5.73 -8.66
N SER A 338 -9.82 -5.29 -7.80
CA SER A 338 -11.22 -5.05 -8.10
C SER A 338 -11.54 -3.62 -8.52
N ASP A 339 -10.62 -2.69 -8.31
CA ASP A 339 -10.73 -1.31 -8.74
C ASP A 339 -10.46 -1.19 -10.24
N GLY A 340 -11.45 -0.78 -11.02
CA GLY A 340 -11.40 -0.78 -12.49
C GLY A 340 -10.16 -0.07 -13.06
N PRO A 341 -9.86 1.18 -12.69
CA PRO A 341 -8.68 1.90 -13.17
C PRO A 341 -7.36 1.20 -12.81
N THR A 342 -7.20 0.78 -11.54
CA THR A 342 -5.99 0.06 -11.09
C THR A 342 -5.83 -1.28 -11.82
N ALA A 343 -6.91 -2.04 -11.96
CA ALA A 343 -6.90 -3.32 -12.64
C ALA A 343 -6.55 -3.19 -14.14
N ALA A 344 -7.07 -2.15 -14.80
CA ALA A 344 -6.74 -1.84 -16.20
C ALA A 344 -5.25 -1.53 -16.34
N ARG A 345 -4.72 -0.61 -15.52
CA ARG A 345 -3.31 -0.24 -15.51
C ARG A 345 -2.39 -1.44 -15.22
N LEU A 346 -2.73 -2.25 -14.22
CA LEU A 346 -1.95 -3.45 -13.87
C LEU A 346 -1.87 -4.43 -15.04
N ARG A 347 -2.98 -4.64 -15.76
CA ARG A 347 -3.04 -5.47 -16.95
C ARG A 347 -2.18 -4.91 -18.08
N ASP A 348 -2.32 -3.62 -18.40
CA ASP A 348 -1.57 -2.97 -19.47
C ASP A 348 -0.07 -3.02 -19.22
N GLU A 349 0.37 -2.80 -17.98
CA GLU A 349 1.77 -2.93 -17.57
C GLU A 349 2.26 -4.38 -17.66
N THR A 350 1.42 -5.35 -17.29
CA THR A 350 1.75 -6.77 -17.39
C THR A 350 1.91 -7.19 -18.85
N VAL A 351 1.01 -6.74 -19.71
CA VAL A 351 1.09 -6.98 -21.18
C VAL A 351 2.34 -6.31 -21.75
N LYS A 352 2.58 -5.04 -21.43
CA LYS A 352 3.75 -4.31 -21.91
C LYS A 352 5.08 -4.97 -21.48
N ASN A 353 5.16 -5.41 -20.22
CA ASN A 353 6.33 -6.11 -19.71
C ASN A 353 6.52 -7.48 -20.38
N ALA A 354 5.44 -8.19 -20.64
CA ALA A 354 5.47 -9.47 -21.34
C ALA A 354 5.93 -9.30 -22.80
N LEU A 355 5.41 -8.28 -23.49
CA LEU A 355 5.78 -7.95 -24.88
C LEU A 355 7.23 -7.47 -25.00
N SER A 356 7.82 -6.83 -23.99
CA SER A 356 9.23 -6.40 -24.02
C SER A 356 10.22 -7.56 -24.11
N GLY A 357 9.80 -8.79 -23.77
CA GLY A 357 10.56 -10.03 -23.95
C GLY A 357 10.55 -10.57 -25.40
N PHE A 358 9.67 -10.07 -26.26
CA PHE A 358 9.65 -10.36 -27.70
C PHE A 358 10.29 -9.18 -28.45
N SER A 359 11.25 -9.42 -29.33
CA SER A 359 11.89 -8.39 -30.17
C SER A 359 10.88 -7.46 -30.85
N PRO A 360 11.24 -6.20 -31.16
CA PRO A 360 10.29 -5.15 -31.44
C PRO A 360 9.47 -5.43 -32.69
N VAL A 361 8.18 -5.68 -32.49
CA VAL A 361 7.18 -5.52 -33.53
C VAL A 361 6.39 -4.26 -33.22
N ALA A 362 6.72 -3.25 -33.98
CA ALA A 362 5.97 -2.05 -34.33
C ALA A 362 5.37 -1.16 -33.23
N ASP A 363 5.75 0.09 -33.31
CA ASP A 363 5.19 1.31 -32.70
C ASP A 363 3.68 1.55 -32.98
N ASP A 364 2.96 0.63 -33.61
CA ASP A 364 1.57 0.81 -34.07
C ASP A 364 0.49 0.44 -33.07
N LEU A 365 0.85 0.01 -31.84
CA LEU A 365 -0.13 -0.29 -30.77
C LEU A 365 -0.54 0.94 -29.95
N GLN A 366 -0.19 2.15 -30.38
CA GLN A 366 -0.63 3.40 -29.76
C GLN A 366 -1.95 3.94 -30.35
N GLN A 367 -2.92 3.08 -30.61
CA GLN A 367 -4.30 3.53 -30.73
C GLN A 367 -4.99 3.36 -29.39
N GLU A 368 -5.10 4.48 -28.67
CA GLU A 368 -5.96 4.58 -27.48
C GLU A 368 -7.38 4.12 -27.84
N PRO A 369 -7.97 3.20 -27.08
CA PRO A 369 -9.38 2.90 -27.22
C PRO A 369 -10.18 4.08 -26.64
N GLU A 370 -10.65 4.98 -27.49
CA GLU A 370 -11.67 5.94 -27.10
C GLU A 370 -12.92 5.22 -26.60
N LYS A 371 -13.30 5.50 -25.35
CA LYS A 371 -14.61 5.28 -24.74
C LYS A 371 -15.13 3.85 -24.63
N ALA A 372 -14.72 3.15 -23.59
CA ALA A 372 -15.51 2.07 -22.98
C ALA A 372 -15.27 1.96 -21.47
N ALA A 373 -15.27 3.08 -20.74
CA ALA A 373 -14.95 3.08 -19.32
C ALA A 373 -16.09 2.56 -18.41
N ASP A 374 -17.35 2.69 -18.82
CA ASP A 374 -18.50 2.32 -17.97
C ASP A 374 -18.89 0.83 -18.01
N ASP A 375 -18.62 0.11 -19.11
CA ASP A 375 -18.93 -1.32 -19.22
C ASP A 375 -17.78 -2.24 -18.72
N ALA A 376 -16.60 -1.68 -18.48
CA ALA A 376 -15.39 -2.46 -18.12
C ALA A 376 -15.41 -2.99 -16.68
N GLU A 377 -16.15 -2.36 -15.78
CA GLU A 377 -16.15 -2.73 -14.35
C GLU A 377 -17.03 -3.94 -14.00
N ASP A 378 -18.02 -4.29 -14.80
CA ASP A 378 -19.03 -5.27 -14.41
C ASP A 378 -18.66 -6.73 -14.73
N TRP A 379 -17.93 -6.99 -15.81
CA TRP A 379 -17.60 -8.37 -16.20
C TRP A 379 -16.57 -9.04 -15.28
N GLN A 380 -15.65 -8.29 -14.68
CA GLN A 380 -14.65 -8.83 -13.75
C GLN A 380 -15.29 -9.36 -12.47
N LYS A 381 -16.46 -8.85 -12.10
CA LYS A 381 -17.27 -9.36 -10.97
C LYS A 381 -17.83 -10.76 -11.24
N GLN A 382 -17.91 -11.17 -12.51
CA GLN A 382 -18.37 -12.50 -12.92
C GLN A 382 -17.28 -13.58 -12.76
N LEU A 383 -16.02 -13.16 -12.51
CA LEU A 383 -14.90 -14.09 -12.37
C LEU A 383 -14.95 -14.82 -11.03
N ILE A 384 -14.92 -16.14 -11.08
CA ILE A 384 -14.89 -17.03 -9.92
C ILE A 384 -13.51 -16.95 -9.28
N ARG A 385 -13.46 -16.66 -7.98
CA ARG A 385 -12.22 -16.62 -7.19
C ARG A 385 -12.16 -17.80 -6.21
N THR A 386 -10.95 -18.22 -5.89
CA THR A 386 -10.69 -19.22 -4.85
C THR A 386 -10.91 -18.61 -3.46
N GLN A 387 -10.98 -19.45 -2.43
CA GLN A 387 -11.06 -18.98 -1.02
C GLN A 387 -9.90 -18.06 -0.60
N LYS A 388 -8.76 -18.12 -1.32
CA LYS A 388 -7.59 -17.26 -1.08
C LYS A 388 -7.60 -15.98 -1.93
N GLY A 389 -8.70 -15.68 -2.65
CA GLY A 389 -8.86 -14.49 -3.48
C GLY A 389 -8.21 -14.57 -4.88
N ALA A 390 -7.44 -15.61 -5.19
CA ALA A 390 -6.86 -15.80 -6.51
C ALA A 390 -7.93 -16.20 -7.55
N LEU A 391 -7.71 -15.90 -8.84
CA LEU A 391 -8.58 -16.34 -9.92
C LEU A 391 -8.63 -17.86 -9.95
N ALA A 392 -9.85 -18.44 -9.96
CA ALA A 392 -9.99 -19.87 -10.10
C ALA A 392 -9.74 -20.31 -11.55
N CYS A 393 -8.90 -21.32 -11.76
CA CYS A 393 -8.64 -21.87 -13.10
C CYS A 393 -9.81 -22.73 -13.57
N THR A 394 -10.88 -22.10 -14.09
CA THR A 394 -12.09 -22.73 -14.61
C THR A 394 -12.31 -22.36 -16.07
N THR A 395 -12.93 -23.24 -16.87
CA THR A 395 -13.33 -22.94 -18.26
C THR A 395 -14.23 -21.70 -18.31
N GLN A 396 -15.10 -21.52 -17.30
CA GLN A 396 -15.97 -20.35 -17.18
C GLN A 396 -15.15 -19.05 -17.11
N ASN A 397 -14.11 -18.98 -16.25
CA ASN A 397 -13.29 -17.79 -16.15
C ASN A 397 -12.51 -17.51 -17.44
N ALA A 398 -11.92 -18.53 -18.05
CA ALA A 398 -11.24 -18.37 -19.34
C ALA A 398 -12.19 -17.84 -20.41
N TRP A 399 -13.41 -18.38 -20.48
CA TRP A 399 -14.44 -17.95 -21.43
C TRP A 399 -14.89 -16.50 -21.18
N VAL A 400 -15.17 -16.11 -19.93
CA VAL A 400 -15.53 -14.73 -19.57
C VAL A 400 -14.41 -13.75 -19.96
N ILE A 401 -13.15 -14.13 -19.78
CA ILE A 401 -12.00 -13.30 -20.21
C ILE A 401 -12.00 -13.15 -21.74
N LEU A 402 -12.10 -14.24 -22.50
CA LEU A 402 -12.11 -14.20 -23.98
C LEU A 402 -13.25 -13.36 -24.56
N GLU A 403 -14.40 -13.33 -23.88
CA GLU A 403 -15.57 -12.57 -24.30
C GLU A 403 -15.50 -11.07 -23.98
N ASN A 404 -14.73 -10.68 -22.94
CA ASN A 404 -14.81 -9.32 -22.41
C ASN A 404 -13.47 -8.57 -22.40
N ASP A 405 -12.34 -9.28 -22.42
CA ASP A 405 -11.02 -8.63 -22.43
C ASP A 405 -10.86 -7.78 -23.71
N PRO A 406 -10.53 -6.49 -23.60
CA PRO A 406 -10.40 -5.58 -24.74
C PRO A 406 -9.44 -6.06 -25.84
N VAL A 407 -8.43 -6.84 -25.48
CA VAL A 407 -7.42 -7.39 -26.40
C VAL A 407 -7.94 -8.61 -27.16
N LEU A 408 -8.90 -9.35 -26.61
CA LEU A 408 -9.37 -10.63 -27.15
C LEU A 408 -10.82 -10.58 -27.67
N LYS A 409 -11.63 -9.67 -27.12
CA LYS A 409 -13.06 -9.55 -27.40
C LYS A 409 -13.36 -9.43 -28.90
N GLY A 410 -14.20 -10.33 -29.39
CA GLY A 410 -14.74 -10.31 -30.77
C GLY A 410 -13.74 -10.70 -31.85
N ARG A 411 -12.54 -11.17 -31.49
CA ARG A 411 -11.48 -11.51 -32.44
C ARG A 411 -11.42 -12.97 -32.83
N ILE A 412 -12.25 -13.82 -32.24
CA ILE A 412 -12.29 -15.27 -32.45
C ILE A 412 -13.69 -15.67 -32.86
N TRP A 413 -13.83 -16.40 -33.98
CA TRP A 413 -15.12 -16.91 -34.46
C TRP A 413 -14.99 -18.23 -35.26
N GLN A 414 -16.05 -19.02 -35.32
CA GLN A 414 -16.15 -20.21 -36.16
C GLN A 414 -16.66 -19.82 -37.55
N ASP A 415 -15.92 -20.13 -38.62
CA ASP A 415 -16.41 -20.11 -39.98
C ASP A 415 -17.20 -21.40 -40.22
N THR A 416 -18.52 -21.29 -40.25
CA THR A 416 -19.42 -22.47 -40.40
C THR A 416 -19.47 -23.02 -41.82
N PHE A 417 -19.02 -22.25 -42.83
CA PHE A 417 -18.92 -22.72 -44.19
C PHE A 417 -17.67 -23.55 -44.40
N ALA A 418 -16.53 -23.07 -43.93
CA ALA A 418 -15.24 -23.77 -44.03
C ALA A 418 -15.04 -24.81 -42.92
N ASP A 419 -15.89 -24.80 -41.89
CA ASP A 419 -15.77 -25.57 -40.64
C ASP A 419 -14.41 -25.39 -39.98
N ARG A 420 -14.01 -24.11 -39.83
CA ARG A 420 -12.70 -23.74 -39.25
C ARG A 420 -12.84 -22.62 -38.26
N LEU A 421 -12.01 -22.67 -37.20
CA LEU A 421 -11.82 -21.55 -36.29
C LEU A 421 -11.00 -20.47 -37.00
N ARG A 422 -11.45 -19.23 -36.92
CA ARG A 422 -10.81 -18.06 -37.51
C ARG A 422 -10.61 -16.95 -36.51
N CYS A 423 -9.67 -16.07 -36.78
CA CYS A 423 -9.36 -14.91 -35.94
C CYS A 423 -9.00 -13.68 -36.77
N ALA A 424 -9.06 -12.52 -36.11
CA ALA A 424 -8.56 -11.25 -36.65
C ALA A 424 -7.75 -10.52 -35.57
N GLY A 425 -6.43 -10.35 -35.84
CA GLY A 425 -5.52 -9.59 -34.97
C GLY A 425 -5.72 -8.07 -35.06
N PRO A 426 -4.89 -7.28 -34.35
CA PRO A 426 -3.65 -7.70 -33.73
C PRO A 426 -3.86 -8.46 -32.41
N PHE A 427 -3.01 -9.44 -32.16
CA PHE A 427 -2.94 -10.16 -30.89
C PHE A 427 -1.65 -9.78 -30.15
N PRO A 428 -1.57 -9.94 -28.81
CA PRO A 428 -0.37 -9.64 -28.03
C PRO A 428 0.78 -10.67 -28.21
N TRP A 429 0.58 -11.71 -29.01
CA TRP A 429 1.59 -12.70 -29.38
C TRP A 429 1.95 -12.60 -30.85
N PRO A 430 3.15 -13.06 -31.26
CA PRO A 430 3.56 -13.05 -32.65
C PRO A 430 2.60 -13.80 -33.55
N GLY A 431 2.27 -13.22 -34.69
CA GLY A 431 1.38 -13.80 -35.69
C GLY A 431 1.23 -12.88 -36.89
N ARG A 432 0.49 -13.32 -37.91
CA ARG A 432 0.15 -12.47 -39.06
C ARG A 432 -1.05 -11.59 -38.70
N ASP A 433 -0.97 -10.34 -39.05
CA ASP A 433 -2.10 -9.42 -38.90
C ASP A 433 -3.21 -9.72 -39.89
N GLY A 434 -4.43 -9.28 -39.55
CA GLY A 434 -5.60 -9.42 -40.37
C GLY A 434 -6.39 -10.70 -40.09
N GLU A 435 -7.38 -10.94 -40.97
CA GLU A 435 -8.28 -12.07 -40.86
C GLU A 435 -7.63 -13.35 -41.41
N ARG A 436 -7.58 -14.42 -40.63
CA ARG A 436 -6.92 -15.68 -40.95
C ARG A 436 -7.48 -16.87 -40.20
N ASP A 437 -7.09 -18.08 -40.61
CA ASP A 437 -7.38 -19.30 -39.85
C ASP A 437 -6.61 -19.28 -38.53
N TRP A 438 -7.24 -19.79 -37.47
CA TRP A 438 -6.63 -20.06 -36.18
C TRP A 438 -5.57 -21.15 -36.30
N ALA A 439 -4.41 -20.95 -35.66
CA ALA A 439 -3.27 -21.86 -35.77
C ALA A 439 -2.75 -22.27 -34.37
N ASP A 440 -1.86 -23.26 -34.34
CA ASP A 440 -1.26 -23.75 -33.09
C ASP A 440 -0.51 -22.64 -32.30
N GLU A 441 0.03 -21.64 -33.01
CA GLU A 441 0.65 -20.46 -32.40
C GLU A 441 -0.35 -19.62 -31.62
N ASP A 442 -1.62 -19.59 -32.06
CA ASP A 442 -2.68 -18.86 -31.37
C ASP A 442 -3.13 -19.59 -30.11
N ASP A 443 -3.16 -20.91 -30.13
CA ASP A 443 -3.39 -21.72 -28.94
C ASP A 443 -2.29 -21.50 -27.89
N ALA A 444 -1.04 -21.41 -28.32
CA ALA A 444 0.09 -21.10 -27.45
C ALA A 444 0.01 -19.66 -26.93
N GLY A 445 -0.36 -18.72 -27.82
CA GLY A 445 -0.47 -17.29 -27.49
C GLY A 445 -1.57 -17.00 -26.48
N VAL A 446 -2.76 -17.60 -26.65
CA VAL A 446 -3.87 -17.47 -25.67
C VAL A 446 -3.45 -18.02 -24.30
N ARG A 447 -2.83 -19.20 -24.27
CA ARG A 447 -2.34 -19.78 -23.01
C ARG A 447 -1.35 -18.86 -22.32
N TRP A 448 -0.34 -18.41 -23.05
CA TRP A 448 0.65 -17.46 -22.55
C TRP A 448 0.00 -16.18 -22.03
N TYR A 449 -0.95 -15.60 -22.74
CA TYR A 449 -1.66 -14.39 -22.33
C TYR A 449 -2.47 -14.62 -21.05
N LEU A 450 -3.24 -15.69 -20.98
CA LEU A 450 -4.03 -16.04 -19.80
C LEU A 450 -3.14 -16.33 -18.57
N GLU A 451 -2.00 -16.99 -18.76
CA GLU A 451 -1.03 -17.25 -17.68
C GLU A 451 -0.36 -15.97 -17.19
N THR A 452 0.06 -15.12 -18.12
CA THR A 452 0.86 -13.92 -17.81
C THR A 452 0.00 -12.81 -17.22
N VAL A 453 -1.17 -12.54 -17.82
CA VAL A 453 -2.02 -11.40 -17.45
C VAL A 453 -2.98 -11.75 -16.31
N TYR A 454 -3.53 -12.97 -16.34
CA TYR A 454 -4.57 -13.41 -15.40
C TYR A 454 -4.10 -14.47 -14.39
N HIS A 455 -2.83 -14.91 -14.47
CA HIS A 455 -2.30 -16.03 -13.67
C HIS A 455 -3.13 -17.31 -13.79
N PHE A 456 -3.70 -17.54 -14.98
CA PHE A 456 -4.58 -18.67 -15.27
C PHE A 456 -3.78 -19.81 -15.94
N SER A 457 -3.52 -20.89 -15.23
CA SER A 457 -2.70 -22.03 -15.70
C SER A 457 -3.52 -23.27 -16.04
N GLY A 458 -4.41 -23.17 -17.03
CA GLY A 458 -5.31 -24.27 -17.37
C GLY A 458 -5.37 -24.57 -18.87
N THR A 459 -4.40 -25.29 -19.43
CA THR A 459 -4.27 -25.57 -20.89
C THR A 459 -5.56 -26.09 -21.53
N ALA A 460 -6.12 -27.19 -21.02
CA ALA A 460 -7.35 -27.77 -21.57
C ALA A 460 -8.55 -26.81 -21.45
N LYS A 461 -8.65 -26.09 -20.33
CA LYS A 461 -9.72 -25.14 -20.05
C LYS A 461 -9.65 -23.90 -20.96
N ALA A 462 -8.43 -23.46 -21.28
CA ALA A 462 -8.22 -22.39 -22.26
C ALA A 462 -8.67 -22.82 -23.66
N ALA A 463 -8.31 -24.01 -24.10
CA ALA A 463 -8.73 -24.57 -25.40
C ALA A 463 -10.27 -24.73 -25.47
N ASP A 464 -10.89 -25.25 -24.40
CA ASP A 464 -12.37 -25.36 -24.33
C ASP A 464 -13.03 -23.97 -24.42
N ALA A 465 -12.46 -22.96 -23.74
CA ALA A 465 -12.99 -21.61 -23.79
C ALA A 465 -12.86 -20.97 -25.19
N VAL A 466 -11.74 -21.19 -25.89
CA VAL A 466 -11.55 -20.75 -27.28
C VAL A 466 -12.60 -21.38 -28.20
N ALA A 467 -12.84 -22.69 -28.07
CA ALA A 467 -13.86 -23.40 -28.85
C ALA A 467 -15.27 -22.85 -28.58
N LEU A 468 -15.61 -22.59 -27.32
CA LEU A 468 -16.89 -21.99 -26.90
C LEU A 468 -17.07 -20.58 -27.48
N THR A 469 -16.02 -19.74 -27.39
CA THR A 469 -16.03 -18.38 -27.96
C THR A 469 -16.20 -18.42 -29.47
N GLY A 470 -15.44 -19.26 -30.16
CA GLY A 470 -15.60 -19.47 -31.62
C GLY A 470 -17.01 -19.86 -31.99
N SER A 471 -17.58 -20.86 -31.32
CA SER A 471 -18.94 -21.36 -31.56
C SER A 471 -20.01 -20.29 -31.30
N ARG A 472 -19.86 -19.46 -30.23
CA ARG A 472 -20.77 -18.36 -29.90
C ARG A 472 -20.79 -17.29 -30.99
N HIS A 473 -19.64 -16.99 -31.57
CA HIS A 473 -19.47 -15.98 -32.62
C HIS A 473 -19.40 -16.57 -34.02
N ALA A 474 -20.08 -17.71 -34.22
CA ALA A 474 -20.10 -18.41 -35.51
C ALA A 474 -20.64 -17.52 -36.64
N LYS A 475 -19.94 -17.52 -37.79
CA LYS A 475 -20.25 -16.74 -38.98
C LYS A 475 -20.23 -17.67 -40.21
N ASP A 476 -21.10 -17.40 -41.17
CA ASP A 476 -21.04 -17.98 -42.52
C ASP A 476 -20.71 -16.85 -43.51
N PRO A 477 -19.43 -16.66 -43.87
CA PRO A 477 -19.01 -15.56 -44.74
C PRO A 477 -19.63 -15.65 -46.12
N VAL A 478 -19.78 -16.89 -46.66
CA VAL A 478 -20.35 -17.11 -48.00
C VAL A 478 -21.82 -16.74 -48.01
N ARG A 479 -22.56 -17.22 -47.02
CA ARG A 479 -24.00 -16.91 -46.89
C ARG A 479 -24.21 -15.40 -46.64
N SER A 480 -23.37 -14.78 -45.83
CA SER A 480 -23.42 -13.33 -45.54
C SER A 480 -23.15 -12.52 -46.81
N TYR A 481 -22.13 -12.93 -47.58
CA TYR A 481 -21.85 -12.33 -48.89
C TYR A 481 -23.02 -12.44 -49.86
N LEU A 482 -23.52 -13.66 -50.06
CA LEU A 482 -24.63 -13.91 -50.98
C LEU A 482 -25.90 -13.14 -50.58
N SER A 483 -26.21 -13.08 -49.29
CA SER A 483 -27.37 -12.33 -48.75
C SER A 483 -27.23 -10.82 -48.91
N GLY A 484 -26.01 -10.28 -48.96
CA GLY A 484 -25.72 -8.86 -49.17
C GLY A 484 -25.79 -8.41 -50.64
N LEU A 485 -25.83 -9.37 -51.60
CA LEU A 485 -25.87 -9.03 -53.01
C LEU A 485 -27.24 -8.44 -53.42
N LYS A 486 -27.19 -7.41 -54.26
CA LYS A 486 -28.36 -6.81 -54.89
C LYS A 486 -28.29 -7.06 -56.39
N TRP A 487 -29.36 -7.60 -56.93
CA TRP A 487 -29.45 -7.83 -58.37
C TRP A 487 -29.54 -6.48 -59.11
N ASP A 488 -28.73 -6.34 -60.18
CA ASP A 488 -28.65 -5.12 -60.98
C ASP A 488 -29.65 -5.13 -62.18
N GLY A 489 -30.53 -6.14 -62.22
CA GLY A 489 -31.57 -6.28 -63.25
C GLY A 489 -31.08 -6.87 -64.56
N LYS A 490 -29.82 -7.30 -64.66
CA LYS A 490 -29.28 -7.89 -65.92
C LYS A 490 -29.27 -9.42 -65.84
N GLU A 491 -29.89 -10.06 -66.81
CA GLU A 491 -29.85 -11.52 -66.94
C GLU A 491 -28.48 -11.97 -67.46
N ARG A 492 -27.76 -12.82 -66.73
CA ARG A 492 -26.46 -13.38 -67.09
C ARG A 492 -26.36 -14.86 -66.78
N LEU A 493 -27.33 -15.38 -66.05
CA LEU A 493 -27.24 -16.72 -65.48
C LEU A 493 -27.19 -17.80 -66.56
N ASP A 494 -28.02 -17.69 -67.57
CA ASP A 494 -28.17 -18.70 -68.65
C ASP A 494 -27.02 -18.66 -69.63
N THR A 495 -26.39 -17.50 -69.82
CA THR A 495 -25.36 -17.28 -70.84
C THR A 495 -23.92 -17.22 -70.28
N LEU A 496 -23.73 -17.40 -68.97
CA LEU A 496 -22.43 -17.26 -68.37
C LEU A 496 -21.33 -18.13 -68.99
N PHE A 497 -21.64 -19.40 -69.26
CA PHE A 497 -20.68 -20.31 -69.91
C PHE A 497 -20.47 -19.97 -71.38
N ILE A 498 -21.50 -19.46 -72.07
CA ILE A 498 -21.40 -18.99 -73.44
C ILE A 498 -20.52 -17.75 -73.52
N ASP A 499 -20.85 -16.71 -72.74
CA ASP A 499 -20.24 -15.43 -72.81
C ASP A 499 -18.80 -15.41 -72.32
N TYR A 500 -18.44 -16.17 -71.27
CA TYR A 500 -17.16 -16.13 -70.62
C TYR A 500 -16.27 -17.37 -70.82
N LEU A 501 -16.84 -18.52 -71.18
CA LEU A 501 -16.09 -19.76 -71.40
C LEU A 501 -16.14 -20.25 -72.87
N GLY A 502 -16.79 -19.52 -73.73
CA GLY A 502 -16.90 -19.88 -75.16
C GLY A 502 -17.66 -21.15 -75.43
N ALA A 503 -18.58 -21.54 -74.56
CA ALA A 503 -19.45 -22.73 -74.82
C ALA A 503 -20.44 -22.44 -75.92
N GLU A 504 -20.85 -23.52 -76.63
CA GLU A 504 -21.85 -23.42 -77.68
C GLU A 504 -23.21 -22.94 -77.11
N ASP A 505 -23.84 -21.98 -77.81
CA ASP A 505 -25.14 -21.45 -77.42
C ASP A 505 -26.24 -22.41 -77.85
N ASN A 506 -26.69 -23.23 -76.93
CA ASN A 506 -27.81 -24.15 -77.10
C ASN A 506 -28.58 -24.30 -75.78
N SER A 507 -29.79 -24.92 -75.91
CA SER A 507 -30.69 -25.07 -74.77
C SER A 507 -30.09 -25.89 -73.59
N TYR A 508 -29.23 -26.86 -73.93
CA TYR A 508 -28.53 -27.68 -72.93
C TYR A 508 -27.52 -26.87 -72.12
N THR A 509 -26.63 -26.11 -72.79
CA THR A 509 -25.64 -25.28 -72.16
C THR A 509 -26.29 -24.24 -71.21
N ARG A 510 -27.36 -23.59 -71.68
CA ARG A 510 -28.12 -22.62 -70.86
C ARG A 510 -28.74 -23.30 -69.62
N ALA A 511 -29.37 -24.47 -69.81
CA ALA A 511 -29.96 -25.18 -68.68
C ALA A 511 -28.92 -25.69 -67.64
N VAL A 512 -27.77 -26.18 -68.12
CA VAL A 512 -26.68 -26.66 -67.23
C VAL A 512 -26.09 -25.52 -66.44
N THR A 513 -25.79 -24.36 -67.09
CA THR A 513 -25.27 -23.18 -66.46
C THR A 513 -26.18 -22.69 -65.33
N ARG A 514 -27.50 -22.56 -65.65
CA ARG A 514 -28.50 -22.16 -64.66
C ARG A 514 -28.56 -23.13 -63.49
N LYS A 515 -28.67 -24.41 -63.74
CA LYS A 515 -28.81 -25.46 -62.73
C LYS A 515 -27.57 -25.50 -61.82
N MET A 516 -26.37 -25.43 -62.40
CA MET A 516 -25.14 -25.51 -61.66
C MET A 516 -25.02 -24.34 -60.69
N LEU A 517 -25.22 -23.08 -61.10
CA LEU A 517 -25.09 -21.89 -60.25
C LEU A 517 -26.21 -21.80 -59.20
N VAL A 518 -27.47 -22.13 -59.61
CA VAL A 518 -28.58 -22.19 -58.65
C VAL A 518 -28.34 -23.29 -57.61
N ALA A 519 -27.81 -24.45 -58.01
CA ALA A 519 -27.47 -25.53 -57.08
C ALA A 519 -26.38 -25.12 -56.08
N ALA A 520 -25.35 -24.43 -56.58
CA ALA A 520 -24.27 -23.93 -55.72
C ALA A 520 -24.81 -22.98 -54.64
N VAL A 521 -25.57 -21.96 -55.04
CA VAL A 521 -26.17 -20.99 -54.11
C VAL A 521 -27.18 -21.67 -53.17
N ALA A 522 -28.04 -22.54 -53.68
CA ALA A 522 -29.03 -23.24 -52.88
C ALA A 522 -28.41 -24.11 -51.79
N ARG A 523 -27.25 -24.76 -52.05
CA ARG A 523 -26.53 -25.55 -51.06
C ARG A 523 -25.93 -24.70 -49.94
N CYS A 524 -25.53 -23.44 -50.21
CA CYS A 524 -25.12 -22.52 -49.18
C CYS A 524 -26.28 -22.18 -48.20
N PHE A 525 -27.50 -22.05 -48.69
CA PHE A 525 -28.68 -21.73 -47.87
C PHE A 525 -29.39 -22.96 -47.29
N ARG A 526 -29.28 -24.12 -47.96
CA ARG A 526 -29.89 -25.39 -47.55
C ARG A 526 -28.89 -26.54 -47.76
N PRO A 527 -27.94 -26.72 -46.81
CA PRO A 527 -26.97 -27.80 -46.87
C PRO A 527 -27.66 -29.17 -47.04
N GLY A 528 -27.14 -30.00 -47.96
CA GLY A 528 -27.70 -31.33 -48.23
C GLY A 528 -28.89 -31.37 -49.19
N CYS A 529 -29.36 -30.22 -49.74
CA CYS A 529 -30.39 -30.24 -50.75
C CYS A 529 -29.94 -31.00 -52.05
N LYS A 530 -30.86 -31.76 -52.68
CA LYS A 530 -30.63 -32.46 -53.93
C LYS A 530 -31.19 -31.61 -55.07
N PHE A 531 -30.50 -31.62 -56.19
CA PHE A 531 -30.89 -30.95 -57.43
C PHE A 531 -31.10 -31.98 -58.54
#